data_81071c2f08836751a0fcd549113f2dd8
#
_entry.id   81071c2f08836751a0fcd549113f2dd8
#
_cell.length_a   1.000
_cell.length_b   1.000
_cell.length_c   1.000
_cell.angle_alpha   90.00
_cell.angle_beta   90.00
_cell.angle_gamma   90.00
#
_symmetry.space_group_name_H-M   'P 1'
#
loop_
_entity.id
_entity.type
_entity.pdbx_description
1 polymer ?
#
loop_
_entity_poly.entity_id
_entity_poly.type
_entity_poly.pdbx_seq_one_letter_code
_entity_poly.pdbx_strand_id
1 'polypeptide(L)'
;METLQITSTQNPRIKSLVALQQKASERRSKGLFVVEGRREIDHCIESGFEIKEIYYSPTSALSLMEGSINGATIIEVSKQVYEKIAYRGSTEGVVAVVKEKNLELADLTLPENPLVVVVESVEKPGNLGAILRSADAAGVNAVIVCDPLTDLYNPNLIRSSIGARFTVQCVACTSDECIDFLKKRNIQILTAQLQDSSLYYDTDMTRPTAIVMGTEATGLTDKWREAADSHIRIPMLGRLDSLNVSVSAAILMFEAVRQRTMKT
;
A
#
# COMPACT_ATOMS: atom_id res chain seq x y z
N MET A 1 15.71 -20.60 -22.53
CA MET A 1 14.40 -19.92 -22.67
C MET A 1 14.41 -19.09 -23.95
N GLU A 2 13.43 -19.24 -24.83
CA GLU A 2 13.29 -18.32 -25.97
C GLU A 2 12.89 -16.95 -25.43
N THR A 3 13.74 -15.95 -25.62
CA THR A 3 13.44 -14.57 -25.22
C THR A 3 12.60 -13.94 -26.33
N LEU A 4 11.37 -13.56 -26.02
CA LEU A 4 10.50 -12.85 -26.96
C LEU A 4 11.00 -11.41 -27.11
N GLN A 5 11.10 -10.90 -28.36
CA GLN A 5 11.52 -9.53 -28.62
C GLN A 5 10.36 -8.68 -29.16
N ILE A 6 10.14 -7.48 -28.59
CA ILE A 6 9.12 -6.54 -29.05
C ILE A 6 9.76 -5.18 -29.35
N THR A 7 9.65 -4.75 -30.62
CA THR A 7 10.18 -3.47 -31.09
C THR A 7 9.11 -2.44 -31.44
N SER A 8 7.84 -2.87 -31.55
CA SER A 8 6.73 -1.98 -31.94
C SER A 8 5.90 -1.55 -30.74
N THR A 9 5.69 -0.25 -30.58
CA THR A 9 4.79 0.32 -29.57
C THR A 9 3.31 0.04 -29.85
N GLN A 10 2.97 -0.50 -31.03
CA GLN A 10 1.61 -0.90 -31.41
C GLN A 10 1.31 -2.37 -31.08
N ASN A 11 2.30 -3.12 -30.60
CA ASN A 11 2.11 -4.52 -30.22
C ASN A 11 0.95 -4.65 -29.19
N PRO A 12 0.05 -5.64 -29.36
CA PRO A 12 -1.08 -5.84 -28.44
C PRO A 12 -0.70 -6.01 -26.97
N ARG A 13 0.43 -6.66 -26.65
CA ARG A 13 0.93 -6.81 -25.28
C ARG A 13 1.29 -5.44 -24.68
N ILE A 14 1.96 -4.58 -25.45
CA ILE A 14 2.32 -3.22 -25.01
C ILE A 14 1.07 -2.37 -24.77
N LYS A 15 0.06 -2.47 -25.64
CA LYS A 15 -1.23 -1.78 -25.43
C LYS A 15 -1.94 -2.27 -24.17
N SER A 16 -1.93 -3.58 -23.93
CA SER A 16 -2.50 -4.19 -22.73
C SER A 16 -1.78 -3.71 -21.45
N LEU A 17 -0.44 -3.70 -21.45
CA LEU A 17 0.36 -3.22 -20.33
C LEU A 17 0.04 -1.74 -20.02
N VAL A 18 0.03 -0.88 -21.04
CA VAL A 18 -0.32 0.55 -20.86
C VAL A 18 -1.77 0.70 -20.35
N ALA A 19 -2.71 -0.12 -20.79
CA ALA A 19 -4.08 -0.11 -20.27
C ALA A 19 -4.13 -0.49 -18.78
N LEU A 20 -3.36 -1.49 -18.34
CA LEU A 20 -3.21 -1.84 -16.93
C LEU A 20 -2.61 -0.70 -16.08
N GLN A 21 -1.66 0.05 -16.62
CA GLN A 21 -1.11 1.22 -15.93
C GLN A 21 -2.15 2.33 -15.75
N GLN A 22 -2.98 2.57 -16.77
CA GLN A 22 -3.87 3.73 -16.83
C GLN A 22 -5.24 3.50 -16.20
N LYS A 23 -5.79 2.26 -16.29
CA LYS A 23 -7.20 1.99 -16.00
C LYS A 23 -7.38 0.95 -14.88
N ALA A 24 -8.01 1.37 -13.78
CA ALA A 24 -8.38 0.46 -12.69
C ALA A 24 -9.39 -0.63 -13.16
N SER A 25 -10.27 -0.31 -14.11
CA SER A 25 -11.20 -1.29 -14.70
C SER A 25 -10.47 -2.43 -15.41
N GLU A 26 -9.38 -2.14 -16.13
CA GLU A 26 -8.55 -3.15 -16.79
C GLU A 26 -7.83 -4.04 -15.76
N ARG A 27 -7.29 -3.47 -14.69
CA ARG A 27 -6.67 -4.25 -13.62
C ARG A 27 -7.66 -5.20 -12.98
N ARG A 28 -8.80 -4.68 -12.52
CA ARG A 28 -9.86 -5.51 -11.91
C ARG A 28 -10.39 -6.59 -12.83
N SER A 29 -10.64 -6.28 -14.12
CA SER A 29 -11.20 -7.26 -15.05
C SER A 29 -10.24 -8.39 -15.39
N LYS A 30 -8.92 -8.10 -15.38
CA LYS A 30 -7.87 -9.08 -15.71
C LYS A 30 -7.25 -9.73 -14.47
N GLY A 31 -7.45 -9.16 -13.29
CA GLY A 31 -6.74 -9.58 -12.08
C GLY A 31 -5.22 -9.38 -12.19
N LEU A 32 -4.79 -8.35 -12.93
CA LEU A 32 -3.39 -8.06 -13.24
C LEU A 32 -3.06 -6.60 -12.97
N PHE A 33 -1.83 -6.34 -12.56
CA PHE A 33 -1.30 -5.00 -12.37
C PHE A 33 0.15 -4.88 -12.86
N VAL A 34 0.67 -3.66 -12.84
CA VAL A 34 2.03 -3.38 -13.34
C VAL A 34 2.90 -2.89 -12.20
N VAL A 35 4.10 -3.46 -12.12
CA VAL A 35 5.17 -3.05 -11.21
C VAL A 35 6.36 -2.59 -12.03
N GLU A 36 6.91 -1.44 -11.69
CA GLU A 36 8.07 -0.85 -12.33
C GLU A 36 9.21 -0.70 -11.33
N GLY A 37 10.41 -1.02 -11.74
CA GLY A 37 11.60 -0.94 -10.90
C GLY A 37 11.97 -2.29 -10.29
N ARG A 38 13.29 -2.51 -10.19
CA ARG A 38 13.83 -3.77 -9.72
C ARG A 38 13.46 -4.06 -8.28
N ARG A 39 13.66 -3.09 -7.39
CA ARG A 39 13.37 -3.24 -5.96
C ARG A 39 11.91 -3.60 -5.69
N GLU A 40 10.99 -2.92 -6.35
CA GLU A 40 9.54 -3.17 -6.22
C GLU A 40 9.17 -4.57 -6.75
N ILE A 41 9.81 -5.02 -7.82
CA ILE A 41 9.63 -6.37 -8.37
C ILE A 41 10.22 -7.43 -7.42
N ASP A 42 11.40 -7.21 -6.85
CA ASP A 42 12.02 -8.11 -5.88
C ASP A 42 11.11 -8.28 -4.65
N HIS A 43 10.60 -7.19 -4.06
CA HIS A 43 9.63 -7.26 -2.95
C HIS A 43 8.35 -7.99 -3.33
N CYS A 44 7.89 -7.83 -4.57
CA CYS A 44 6.72 -8.53 -5.10
C CYS A 44 6.96 -10.05 -5.13
N ILE A 45 8.13 -10.48 -5.61
CA ILE A 45 8.55 -11.89 -5.68
C ILE A 45 8.70 -12.48 -4.27
N GLU A 46 9.44 -11.81 -3.38
CA GLU A 46 9.67 -12.22 -1.99
C GLU A 46 8.36 -12.39 -1.22
N SER A 47 7.37 -11.54 -1.51
CA SER A 47 6.02 -11.62 -0.95
C SER A 47 5.14 -12.65 -1.65
N GLY A 48 5.70 -13.47 -2.55
CA GLY A 48 5.03 -14.58 -3.22
C GLY A 48 3.96 -14.17 -4.22
N PHE A 49 4.07 -13.00 -4.84
CA PHE A 49 3.22 -12.64 -5.98
C PHE A 49 3.64 -13.39 -7.24
N GLU A 50 2.68 -13.75 -8.08
CA GLU A 50 2.92 -14.46 -9.33
C GLU A 50 3.23 -13.46 -10.45
N ILE A 51 4.49 -13.47 -10.93
CA ILE A 51 4.90 -12.67 -12.07
C ILE A 51 4.46 -13.38 -13.36
N LYS A 52 3.73 -12.68 -14.25
CA LYS A 52 3.26 -13.21 -15.53
C LYS A 52 4.20 -12.86 -16.68
N GLU A 53 4.64 -11.62 -16.72
CA GLU A 53 5.49 -11.12 -17.79
C GLU A 53 6.52 -10.14 -17.22
N ILE A 54 7.75 -10.18 -17.75
CA ILE A 54 8.80 -9.19 -17.48
C ILE A 54 9.25 -8.57 -18.79
N TYR A 55 9.20 -7.27 -18.84
CA TYR A 55 9.69 -6.45 -19.93
C TYR A 55 10.96 -5.76 -19.50
N TYR A 56 12.03 -5.91 -20.28
CA TYR A 56 13.31 -5.32 -19.96
C TYR A 56 13.96 -4.63 -21.17
N SER A 57 14.70 -3.57 -20.90
CA SER A 57 15.58 -2.92 -21.88
C SER A 57 16.92 -3.65 -21.93
N PRO A 58 17.56 -3.79 -23.10
CA PRO A 58 18.88 -4.44 -23.23
C PRO A 58 19.97 -3.81 -22.35
N THR A 59 19.79 -2.56 -21.92
CA THR A 59 20.72 -1.85 -21.04
C THR A 59 20.52 -2.17 -19.55
N SER A 60 19.49 -2.94 -19.20
CA SER A 60 19.21 -3.31 -17.81
C SER A 60 19.99 -4.56 -17.39
N ALA A 61 20.43 -4.61 -16.13
CA ALA A 61 21.08 -5.77 -15.55
C ALA A 61 20.05 -6.86 -15.19
N LEU A 62 19.51 -7.57 -16.18
CA LEU A 62 18.52 -8.64 -15.98
C LEU A 62 19.13 -9.90 -15.32
N SER A 63 20.46 -10.09 -15.45
CA SER A 63 21.18 -11.27 -14.98
C SER A 63 21.01 -11.67 -13.52
N LEU A 64 20.46 -10.77 -12.71
CA LEU A 64 20.24 -10.99 -11.28
C LEU A 64 18.84 -11.51 -10.92
N MET A 65 17.93 -11.63 -11.90
CA MET A 65 16.54 -12.10 -11.66
C MET A 65 16.31 -13.56 -12.12
N GLU A 66 17.29 -14.18 -12.78
CA GLU A 66 17.13 -15.47 -13.49
C GLU A 66 16.79 -16.69 -12.60
N GLY A 67 16.91 -16.60 -11.28
CA GLY A 67 16.56 -17.71 -10.37
C GLY A 67 15.18 -17.61 -9.72
N SER A 68 14.55 -16.45 -9.75
CA SER A 68 13.37 -16.14 -8.92
C SER A 68 12.06 -16.02 -9.72
N ILE A 69 12.09 -16.21 -11.04
CA ILE A 69 10.96 -15.89 -11.94
C ILE A 69 10.47 -17.14 -12.68
N ASN A 70 10.16 -18.19 -11.92
CA ASN A 70 9.65 -19.43 -12.50
C ASN A 70 8.26 -19.19 -13.14
N GLY A 71 8.16 -19.48 -14.46
CA GLY A 71 6.91 -19.43 -15.21
C GLY A 71 6.57 -18.08 -15.86
N ALA A 72 7.34 -17.02 -15.61
CA ALA A 72 7.14 -15.73 -16.26
C ALA A 72 7.64 -15.71 -17.71
N THR A 73 6.92 -15.01 -18.60
CA THR A 73 7.40 -14.73 -19.95
C THR A 73 8.38 -13.56 -19.90
N ILE A 74 9.62 -13.79 -20.36
CA ILE A 74 10.65 -12.75 -20.42
C ILE A 74 10.65 -12.12 -21.80
N ILE A 75 10.57 -10.79 -21.86
CA ILE A 75 10.36 -10.02 -23.09
C ILE A 75 11.39 -8.90 -23.15
N GLU A 76 12.27 -8.98 -24.14
CA GLU A 76 13.16 -7.88 -24.47
C GLU A 76 12.39 -6.82 -25.26
N VAL A 77 12.53 -5.55 -24.89
CA VAL A 77 11.86 -4.45 -25.57
C VAL A 77 12.86 -3.42 -26.08
N SER A 78 12.59 -2.85 -27.26
CA SER A 78 13.40 -1.74 -27.78
C SER A 78 13.34 -0.53 -26.83
N LYS A 79 14.34 0.35 -26.91
CA LYS A 79 14.36 1.61 -26.14
C LYS A 79 13.08 2.41 -26.29
N GLN A 80 12.56 2.54 -27.53
CA GLN A 80 11.33 3.26 -27.80
C GLN A 80 10.10 2.63 -27.13
N VAL A 81 10.04 1.31 -27.09
CA VAL A 81 8.94 0.59 -26.39
C VAL A 81 9.09 0.77 -24.89
N TYR A 82 10.31 0.64 -24.35
CA TYR A 82 10.58 0.86 -22.94
C TYR A 82 10.17 2.27 -22.48
N GLU A 83 10.58 3.31 -23.21
CA GLU A 83 10.19 4.70 -22.91
C GLU A 83 8.67 4.91 -22.89
N LYS A 84 7.91 4.12 -23.65
CA LYS A 84 6.45 4.16 -23.65
C LYS A 84 5.82 3.47 -22.45
N ILE A 85 6.40 2.38 -21.95
CA ILE A 85 5.86 1.60 -20.82
C ILE A 85 6.43 2.03 -19.48
N ALA A 86 7.56 2.73 -19.46
CA ALA A 86 8.12 3.32 -18.25
C ALA A 86 7.28 4.52 -17.81
N TYR A 87 6.87 4.52 -16.56
CA TYR A 87 5.95 5.54 -16.03
C TYR A 87 6.54 6.96 -16.01
N ARG A 88 7.86 7.10 -15.91
CA ARG A 88 8.59 8.40 -15.91
C ARG A 88 9.97 8.36 -16.57
N GLY A 89 10.19 7.51 -17.52
CA GLY A 89 11.40 7.58 -18.37
C GLY A 89 12.76 7.37 -17.69
N SER A 90 12.81 7.05 -16.42
CA SER A 90 14.05 6.97 -15.64
C SER A 90 14.04 5.80 -14.69
N THR A 91 14.01 4.60 -15.19
CA THR A 91 14.00 3.48 -14.28
C THR A 91 15.00 2.42 -14.68
N GLU A 92 15.25 1.53 -13.79
CA GLU A 92 16.24 0.47 -13.84
C GLU A 92 16.06 -0.51 -15.02
N GLY A 93 15.28 -0.11 -16.02
CA GLY A 93 15.12 -0.82 -17.28
C GLY A 93 14.22 -2.05 -17.21
N VAL A 94 13.36 -2.18 -16.18
CA VAL A 94 12.51 -3.35 -15.99
C VAL A 94 11.08 -2.98 -15.56
N VAL A 95 10.09 -3.67 -16.15
CA VAL A 95 8.66 -3.56 -15.83
C VAL A 95 8.07 -4.97 -15.78
N ALA A 96 7.24 -5.28 -14.79
CA ALA A 96 6.57 -6.56 -14.65
C ALA A 96 5.05 -6.44 -14.73
N VAL A 97 4.39 -7.43 -15.32
CA VAL A 97 2.95 -7.68 -15.18
C VAL A 97 2.77 -8.80 -14.16
N VAL A 98 1.99 -8.52 -13.13
CA VAL A 98 1.86 -9.33 -11.94
C VAL A 98 0.39 -9.66 -11.70
N LYS A 99 0.11 -10.86 -11.18
CA LYS A 99 -1.24 -11.27 -10.78
C LYS A 99 -1.61 -10.69 -9.43
N GLU A 100 -2.82 -10.13 -9.33
CA GLU A 100 -3.36 -9.62 -8.07
C GLU A 100 -3.52 -10.74 -7.02
N LYS A 101 -3.28 -10.38 -5.76
CA LYS A 101 -3.68 -11.17 -4.59
C LYS A 101 -4.77 -10.42 -3.85
N ASN A 102 -5.94 -11.01 -3.76
CA ASN A 102 -7.03 -10.48 -2.95
C ASN A 102 -6.90 -11.06 -1.54
N LEU A 103 -6.33 -10.27 -0.63
CA LEU A 103 -6.35 -10.58 0.80
C LEU A 103 -7.64 -10.07 1.41
N GLU A 104 -8.26 -10.89 2.25
CA GLU A 104 -9.42 -10.55 3.08
C GLU A 104 -8.98 -10.35 4.54
N LEU A 105 -9.86 -9.77 5.36
CA LEU A 105 -9.59 -9.60 6.80
C LEU A 105 -9.26 -10.92 7.50
N ALA A 106 -9.85 -12.03 7.05
CA ALA A 106 -9.61 -13.37 7.58
C ALA A 106 -8.19 -13.89 7.32
N ASP A 107 -7.54 -13.42 6.26
CA ASP A 107 -6.19 -13.84 5.87
C ASP A 107 -5.08 -13.12 6.67
N LEU A 108 -5.45 -12.07 7.43
CA LEU A 108 -4.48 -11.31 8.21
C LEU A 108 -3.87 -12.15 9.33
N THR A 109 -2.56 -12.28 9.31
CA THR A 109 -1.78 -12.91 10.38
C THR A 109 -1.31 -11.82 11.35
N LEU A 110 -1.98 -11.72 12.50
CA LEU A 110 -1.68 -10.73 13.53
C LEU A 110 -1.10 -11.42 14.78
N PRO A 111 -0.06 -10.81 15.40
CA PRO A 111 0.44 -11.27 16.70
C PRO A 111 -0.59 -11.03 17.82
N GLU A 112 -0.30 -11.48 19.02
CA GLU A 112 -1.15 -11.27 20.19
C GLU A 112 -1.34 -9.77 20.51
N ASN A 113 -0.30 -8.95 20.30
CA ASN A 113 -0.33 -7.50 20.53
C ASN A 113 -0.09 -6.71 19.23
N PRO A 114 -1.06 -6.69 18.29
CA PRO A 114 -0.87 -6.05 17.00
C PRO A 114 -0.91 -4.52 17.08
N LEU A 115 -0.18 -3.88 16.16
CA LEU A 115 -0.39 -2.50 15.76
C LEU A 115 -0.99 -2.51 14.35
N VAL A 116 -2.20 -1.98 14.22
CA VAL A 116 -2.93 -1.90 12.97
C VAL A 116 -3.16 -0.44 12.61
N VAL A 117 -3.07 -0.11 11.34
CA VAL A 117 -3.46 1.20 10.81
C VAL A 117 -4.70 1.02 9.95
N VAL A 118 -5.72 1.83 10.19
CA VAL A 118 -6.96 1.84 9.40
C VAL A 118 -7.10 3.20 8.74
N VAL A 119 -7.41 3.21 7.47
CA VAL A 119 -7.67 4.44 6.72
C VAL A 119 -9.03 4.34 6.02
N GLU A 120 -9.92 5.28 6.33
CA GLU A 120 -11.25 5.36 5.72
C GLU A 120 -11.22 6.29 4.51
N SER A 121 -11.69 5.79 3.36
CA SER A 121 -11.95 6.57 2.13
C SER A 121 -10.78 7.44 1.65
N VAL A 122 -9.53 6.99 1.82
CA VAL A 122 -8.36 7.75 1.34
C VAL A 122 -8.36 7.76 -0.19
N GLU A 123 -8.46 8.97 -0.76
CA GLU A 123 -8.59 9.17 -2.20
C GLU A 123 -7.26 9.15 -2.95
N LYS A 124 -6.22 9.78 -2.38
CA LYS A 124 -4.94 9.99 -3.06
C LYS A 124 -4.04 8.76 -2.95
N PRO A 125 -3.73 8.06 -4.06
CA PRO A 125 -2.85 6.89 -4.00
C PRO A 125 -1.46 7.19 -3.44
N GLY A 126 -0.95 8.43 -3.62
CA GLY A 126 0.30 8.87 -3.03
C GLY A 126 0.30 8.90 -1.51
N ASN A 127 -0.80 9.34 -0.89
CA ASN A 127 -0.95 9.34 0.57
C ASN A 127 -0.99 7.90 1.12
N LEU A 128 -1.77 7.02 0.49
CA LEU A 128 -1.83 5.62 0.90
C LEU A 128 -0.48 4.92 0.76
N GLY A 129 0.26 5.18 -0.33
CA GLY A 129 1.61 4.66 -0.51
C GLY A 129 2.59 5.17 0.55
N ALA A 130 2.52 6.45 0.93
CA ALA A 130 3.34 7.00 1.99
C ALA A 130 2.98 6.42 3.37
N ILE A 131 1.69 6.16 3.63
CA ILE A 131 1.23 5.46 4.85
C ILE A 131 1.82 4.04 4.90
N LEU A 132 1.73 3.27 3.81
CA LEU A 132 2.30 1.93 3.73
C LEU A 132 3.82 1.92 3.97
N ARG A 133 4.54 2.89 3.39
CA ARG A 133 5.98 3.04 3.62
C ARG A 133 6.30 3.34 5.08
N SER A 134 5.52 4.19 5.73
CA SER A 134 5.68 4.49 7.16
C SER A 134 5.29 3.31 8.05
N ALA A 135 4.26 2.55 7.64
CA ALA A 135 3.81 1.35 8.33
C ALA A 135 4.88 0.24 8.30
N ASP A 136 5.54 0.04 7.16
CA ASP A 136 6.68 -0.87 7.03
C ASP A 136 7.81 -0.47 7.99
N ALA A 137 8.21 0.81 7.97
CA ALA A 137 9.26 1.34 8.83
C ALA A 137 8.93 1.26 10.34
N ALA A 138 7.67 1.36 10.70
CA ALA A 138 7.17 1.29 12.08
C ALA A 138 6.87 -0.15 12.53
N GLY A 139 7.02 -1.15 11.68
CA GLY A 139 6.68 -2.55 11.99
C GLY A 139 5.18 -2.76 12.25
N VAL A 140 4.31 -2.00 11.57
CA VAL A 140 2.85 -2.15 11.64
C VAL A 140 2.47 -3.53 11.06
N ASN A 141 1.60 -4.26 11.77
CA ASN A 141 1.24 -5.63 11.40
C ASN A 141 0.27 -5.70 10.22
N ALA A 142 -0.61 -4.70 10.07
CA ALA A 142 -1.52 -4.59 8.92
C ALA A 142 -1.96 -3.15 8.67
N VAL A 143 -2.22 -2.83 7.41
CA VAL A 143 -2.93 -1.63 6.97
C VAL A 143 -4.26 -2.04 6.37
N ILE A 144 -5.37 -1.56 6.94
CA ILE A 144 -6.73 -1.84 6.47
C ILE A 144 -7.28 -0.58 5.80
N VAL A 145 -7.72 -0.71 4.56
CA VAL A 145 -8.29 0.38 3.77
C VAL A 145 -9.80 0.18 3.70
N CYS A 146 -10.52 0.99 4.46
CA CYS A 146 -11.97 0.93 4.52
C CYS A 146 -12.61 1.81 3.44
N ASP A 147 -13.66 1.29 2.80
CA ASP A 147 -14.42 1.97 1.75
C ASP A 147 -13.51 2.65 0.72
N PRO A 148 -12.61 1.87 0.06
CA PRO A 148 -11.51 2.40 -0.73
C PRO A 148 -11.99 3.20 -1.94
N LEU A 149 -11.53 4.44 -2.06
CA LEU A 149 -11.72 5.27 -3.25
C LEU A 149 -10.55 5.16 -4.23
N THR A 150 -9.47 4.52 -3.80
CA THR A 150 -8.30 4.25 -4.63
C THR A 150 -8.06 2.74 -4.76
N ASP A 151 -7.59 2.33 -5.93
CA ASP A 151 -7.21 0.96 -6.23
C ASP A 151 -5.86 0.64 -5.57
N LEU A 152 -5.82 -0.44 -4.80
CA LEU A 152 -4.62 -0.88 -4.06
C LEU A 152 -3.45 -1.30 -4.98
N TYR A 153 -3.73 -1.57 -6.26
CA TYR A 153 -2.74 -1.87 -7.29
C TYR A 153 -2.50 -0.70 -8.26
N ASN A 154 -2.90 0.52 -7.86
CA ASN A 154 -2.60 1.73 -8.60
C ASN A 154 -1.07 1.94 -8.70
N PRO A 155 -0.51 2.19 -9.89
CA PRO A 155 0.94 2.38 -10.08
C PRO A 155 1.53 3.51 -9.22
N ASN A 156 0.78 4.59 -8.98
CA ASN A 156 1.22 5.67 -8.10
C ASN A 156 1.31 5.24 -6.63
N LEU A 157 0.40 4.36 -6.18
CA LEU A 157 0.44 3.79 -4.84
C LEU A 157 1.67 2.89 -4.69
N ILE A 158 1.86 1.94 -5.60
CA ILE A 158 3.00 1.01 -5.58
C ILE A 158 4.31 1.79 -5.53
N ARG A 159 4.45 2.79 -6.39
CA ARG A 159 5.64 3.61 -6.48
C ARG A 159 5.88 4.46 -5.23
N SER A 160 4.85 5.15 -4.71
CA SER A 160 4.98 6.00 -3.52
C SER A 160 5.26 5.19 -2.26
N SER A 161 4.85 3.92 -2.24
CA SER A 161 5.15 2.98 -1.15
C SER A 161 6.58 2.41 -1.21
N ILE A 162 7.29 2.58 -2.33
CA ILE A 162 8.63 2.00 -2.55
C ILE A 162 8.62 0.47 -2.34
N GLY A 163 7.54 -0.20 -2.75
CA GLY A 163 7.36 -1.65 -2.57
C GLY A 163 6.73 -2.07 -1.23
N ALA A 164 6.54 -1.16 -0.26
CA ALA A 164 5.88 -1.49 1.01
C ALA A 164 4.43 -2.01 0.83
N ARG A 165 3.80 -1.75 -0.34
CA ARG A 165 2.53 -2.40 -0.71
C ARG A 165 2.62 -3.92 -0.71
N PHE A 166 3.79 -4.49 -0.90
CA PHE A 166 4.01 -5.93 -0.97
C PHE A 166 4.51 -6.52 0.35
N THR A 167 5.27 -5.76 1.15
CA THR A 167 5.86 -6.21 2.42
C THR A 167 4.91 -6.07 3.60
N VAL A 168 3.99 -5.09 3.58
CA VAL A 168 2.97 -4.88 4.61
C VAL A 168 1.68 -5.59 4.23
N GLN A 169 1.07 -6.35 5.15
CA GLN A 169 -0.27 -6.90 4.94
C GLN A 169 -1.26 -5.76 4.73
N CYS A 170 -1.86 -5.67 3.54
CA CYS A 170 -2.77 -4.59 3.20
C CYS A 170 -4.04 -5.16 2.57
N VAL A 171 -5.17 -4.91 3.22
CA VAL A 171 -6.50 -5.41 2.81
C VAL A 171 -7.47 -4.25 2.60
N ALA A 172 -8.46 -4.47 1.73
CA ALA A 172 -9.59 -3.56 1.54
C ALA A 172 -10.89 -4.22 2.02
N CYS A 173 -11.72 -3.47 2.73
CA CYS A 173 -13.01 -3.93 3.22
C CYS A 173 -13.97 -2.74 3.43
N THR A 174 -15.16 -2.99 3.92
CA THR A 174 -16.04 -1.93 4.41
C THR A 174 -15.68 -1.51 5.84
N SER A 175 -16.06 -0.31 6.24
CA SER A 175 -15.89 0.18 7.63
C SER A 175 -16.59 -0.76 8.63
N ASP A 176 -17.79 -1.23 8.32
CA ASP A 176 -18.54 -2.13 9.21
C ASP A 176 -17.80 -3.47 9.42
N GLU A 177 -17.29 -4.09 8.36
CA GLU A 177 -16.49 -5.32 8.45
C GLU A 177 -15.22 -5.12 9.28
N CYS A 178 -14.54 -3.99 9.11
CA CYS A 178 -13.33 -3.66 9.86
C CYS A 178 -13.62 -3.45 11.35
N ILE A 179 -14.65 -2.70 11.69
CA ILE A 179 -15.07 -2.45 13.09
C ILE A 179 -15.39 -3.78 13.78
N ASP A 180 -16.16 -4.64 13.13
CA ASP A 180 -16.49 -5.98 13.64
C ASP A 180 -15.25 -6.84 13.84
N PHE A 181 -14.32 -6.82 12.88
CA PHE A 181 -13.06 -7.56 12.97
C PHE A 181 -12.21 -7.10 14.16
N LEU A 182 -12.04 -5.79 14.36
CA LEU A 182 -11.26 -5.23 15.45
C LEU A 182 -11.87 -5.55 16.81
N LYS A 183 -13.20 -5.36 16.96
CA LYS A 183 -13.93 -5.66 18.20
C LYS A 183 -13.88 -7.14 18.57
N LYS A 184 -14.07 -8.06 17.63
CA LYS A 184 -13.97 -9.51 17.87
C LYS A 184 -12.58 -9.94 18.33
N ARG A 185 -11.54 -9.21 17.98
CA ARG A 185 -10.14 -9.48 18.38
C ARG A 185 -9.68 -8.68 19.60
N ASN A 186 -10.55 -7.90 20.22
CA ASN A 186 -10.24 -7.01 21.35
C ASN A 186 -9.10 -6.03 21.03
N ILE A 187 -9.05 -5.53 19.80
CA ILE A 187 -8.10 -4.51 19.36
C ILE A 187 -8.74 -3.15 19.63
N GLN A 188 -8.13 -2.32 20.47
CA GLN A 188 -8.65 -0.98 20.77
C GLN A 188 -8.67 -0.12 19.52
N ILE A 189 -9.71 0.68 19.37
CA ILE A 189 -9.94 1.58 18.23
C ILE A 189 -9.63 3.01 18.68
N LEU A 190 -8.55 3.59 18.17
CA LEU A 190 -8.16 4.97 18.42
C LEU A 190 -8.40 5.80 17.16
N THR A 191 -9.39 6.68 17.17
CA THR A 191 -9.70 7.54 16.01
C THR A 191 -8.94 8.86 16.11
N ALA A 192 -8.23 9.22 15.03
CA ALA A 192 -7.55 10.50 14.91
C ALA A 192 -8.53 11.59 14.45
N GLN A 193 -8.93 12.47 15.37
CA GLN A 193 -9.89 13.58 15.13
C GLN A 193 -9.64 14.74 16.09
N LEU A 194 -10.19 15.92 15.77
CA LEU A 194 -10.01 17.11 16.59
C LEU A 194 -11.00 17.20 17.75
N GLN A 195 -12.27 16.87 17.49
CA GLN A 195 -13.36 17.02 18.45
C GLN A 195 -13.29 15.91 19.52
N ASP A 196 -13.60 16.27 20.77
CA ASP A 196 -13.74 15.35 21.92
C ASP A 196 -12.54 14.40 22.09
N SER A 197 -11.33 14.89 21.81
CA SER A 197 -10.12 14.09 21.73
C SER A 197 -9.07 14.49 22.77
N SER A 198 -8.32 13.50 23.24
CA SER A 198 -7.13 13.66 24.09
C SER A 198 -5.88 13.83 23.22
N LEU A 199 -4.80 14.31 23.82
CA LEU A 199 -3.50 14.33 23.14
C LEU A 199 -3.01 12.91 22.90
N TYR A 200 -2.49 12.63 21.70
CA TYR A 200 -2.11 11.27 21.30
C TYR A 200 -1.07 10.62 22.22
N TYR A 201 -0.18 11.42 22.79
CA TYR A 201 0.87 10.94 23.69
C TYR A 201 0.38 10.68 25.13
N ASP A 202 -0.83 11.10 25.50
CA ASP A 202 -1.48 10.81 26.77
C ASP A 202 -2.33 9.52 26.71
N THR A 203 -2.43 8.89 25.53
CA THR A 203 -3.23 7.69 25.30
C THR A 203 -2.34 6.44 25.29
N ASP A 204 -2.73 5.38 26.00
CA ASP A 204 -1.99 4.12 26.02
C ASP A 204 -2.13 3.35 24.69
N MET A 205 -1.01 3.22 23.98
CA MET A 205 -0.89 2.46 22.72
C MET A 205 -0.06 1.17 22.90
N THR A 206 0.19 0.75 24.12
CA THR A 206 1.02 -0.45 24.41
C THR A 206 0.28 -1.77 24.26
N ARG A 207 -1.04 -1.77 24.25
CA ARG A 207 -1.92 -2.94 24.05
C ARG A 207 -2.31 -3.09 22.57
N PRO A 208 -3.02 -4.18 22.16
CA PRO A 208 -3.53 -4.33 20.79
C PRO A 208 -4.25 -3.05 20.33
N THR A 209 -3.76 -2.40 19.27
CA THR A 209 -4.20 -1.05 18.89
C THR A 209 -4.42 -0.93 17.39
N ALA A 210 -5.56 -0.35 17.02
CA ALA A 210 -5.84 0.15 15.68
C ALA A 210 -5.88 1.69 15.71
N ILE A 211 -5.03 2.33 14.93
CA ILE A 211 -5.04 3.78 14.70
C ILE A 211 -5.86 4.04 13.46
N VAL A 212 -6.97 4.76 13.61
CA VAL A 212 -7.95 4.99 12.54
C VAL A 212 -7.92 6.44 12.09
N MET A 213 -7.79 6.65 10.79
CA MET A 213 -7.71 7.98 10.16
C MET A 213 -8.70 8.09 9.01
N GLY A 214 -9.35 9.24 8.90
CA GLY A 214 -10.28 9.57 7.83
C GLY A 214 -9.65 10.37 6.70
N THR A 215 -10.51 10.91 5.85
CA THR A 215 -10.12 11.79 4.75
C THR A 215 -9.59 13.13 5.25
N GLU A 216 -8.79 13.82 4.44
CA GLU A 216 -8.32 15.17 4.74
C GLU A 216 -9.47 16.20 4.75
N ALA A 217 -10.54 15.95 3.99
CA ALA A 217 -11.63 16.91 3.80
C ALA A 217 -12.74 16.80 4.85
N THR A 218 -13.17 15.58 5.18
CA THR A 218 -14.34 15.34 6.04
C THR A 218 -14.03 14.59 7.33
N GLY A 219 -12.78 14.12 7.47
CA GLY A 219 -12.39 13.28 8.61
C GLY A 219 -13.02 11.89 8.54
N LEU A 220 -13.29 11.32 9.69
CA LEU A 220 -13.94 10.02 9.89
C LEU A 220 -15.47 10.16 9.90
N THR A 221 -16.15 9.11 9.40
CA THR A 221 -17.60 9.00 9.54
C THR A 221 -18.02 8.77 10.99
N ASP A 222 -19.30 9.02 11.29
CA ASP A 222 -19.85 8.83 12.64
C ASP A 222 -19.75 7.38 13.11
N LYS A 223 -19.82 6.40 12.20
CA LYS A 223 -19.60 4.98 12.54
C LYS A 223 -18.29 4.74 13.29
N TRP A 224 -17.20 5.35 12.83
CA TRP A 224 -15.90 5.23 13.47
C TRP A 224 -15.84 5.96 14.79
N ARG A 225 -16.49 7.14 14.90
CA ARG A 225 -16.58 7.89 16.15
C ARG A 225 -17.32 7.09 17.23
N GLU A 226 -18.45 6.50 16.87
CA GLU A 226 -19.25 5.67 17.79
C GLU A 226 -18.56 4.35 18.18
N ALA A 227 -17.77 3.78 17.27
CA ALA A 227 -17.06 2.53 17.51
C ALA A 227 -15.77 2.68 18.32
N ALA A 228 -15.22 3.90 18.42
CA ALA A 228 -13.93 4.17 19.03
C ALA A 228 -13.93 3.97 20.54
N ASP A 229 -12.83 3.41 21.06
CA ASP A 229 -12.54 3.36 22.50
C ASP A 229 -12.03 4.71 22.99
N SER A 230 -11.32 5.46 22.14
CA SER A 230 -10.85 6.82 22.45
C SER A 230 -10.59 7.60 21.16
N HIS A 231 -10.70 8.94 21.29
CA HIS A 231 -10.35 9.88 20.24
C HIS A 231 -9.03 10.56 20.59
N ILE A 232 -8.13 10.64 19.61
CA ILE A 232 -6.79 11.19 19.77
C ILE A 232 -6.53 12.31 18.77
N ARG A 233 -5.73 13.31 19.18
CA ARG A 233 -5.30 14.38 18.30
C ARG A 233 -3.81 14.66 18.39
N ILE A 234 -3.24 15.12 17.30
CA ILE A 234 -1.92 15.75 17.24
C ILE A 234 -2.12 17.24 17.52
N PRO A 235 -1.41 17.85 18.50
CA PRO A 235 -1.60 19.28 18.78
C PRO A 235 -1.09 20.14 17.62
N MET A 236 -1.94 21.06 17.17
CA MET A 236 -1.59 22.06 16.14
C MET A 236 -1.29 23.38 16.84
N LEU A 237 -0.03 23.83 16.84
CA LEU A 237 0.41 25.06 17.52
C LEU A 237 0.47 26.27 16.57
N GLY A 238 0.24 26.05 15.30
CA GLY A 238 0.26 27.08 14.26
C GLY A 238 -1.14 27.58 13.88
N ARG A 239 -1.24 28.11 12.66
CA ARG A 239 -2.51 28.64 12.10
C ARG A 239 -3.33 27.58 11.38
N LEU A 240 -2.70 26.47 10.94
CA LEU A 240 -3.37 25.38 10.25
C LEU A 240 -3.91 24.40 11.27
N ASP A 241 -5.05 23.81 10.97
CA ASP A 241 -5.81 22.90 11.83
C ASP A 241 -5.50 21.41 11.57
N SER A 242 -4.74 21.11 10.52
CA SER A 242 -4.46 19.73 10.11
C SER A 242 -3.10 19.55 9.46
N LEU A 243 -2.62 18.32 9.47
CA LEU A 243 -1.48 17.83 8.69
C LEU A 243 -1.97 16.94 7.56
N ASN A 244 -1.11 16.73 6.57
CA ASN A 244 -1.34 15.68 5.58
C ASN A 244 -1.55 14.31 6.28
N VAL A 245 -2.52 13.52 5.82
CA VAL A 245 -2.91 12.26 6.47
C VAL A 245 -1.75 11.27 6.62
N SER A 246 -0.83 11.20 5.65
CA SER A 246 0.33 10.31 5.75
C SER A 246 1.36 10.77 6.79
N VAL A 247 1.48 12.08 7.00
CA VAL A 247 2.33 12.66 8.07
C VAL A 247 1.70 12.37 9.43
N SER A 248 0.40 12.59 9.59
CA SER A 248 -0.34 12.24 10.81
C SER A 248 -0.19 10.76 11.15
N ALA A 249 -0.35 9.90 10.14
CA ALA A 249 -0.16 8.47 10.29
C ALA A 249 1.22 8.12 10.83
N ALA A 250 2.27 8.70 10.24
CA ALA A 250 3.64 8.44 10.67
C ALA A 250 3.87 8.85 12.13
N ILE A 251 3.42 10.05 12.52
CA ILE A 251 3.53 10.53 13.92
C ILE A 251 2.87 9.55 14.89
N LEU A 252 1.64 9.14 14.61
CA LEU A 252 0.88 8.25 15.50
C LEU A 252 1.46 6.84 15.56
N MET A 253 1.90 6.28 14.41
CA MET A 253 2.57 4.99 14.37
C MET A 253 3.87 4.97 15.20
N PHE A 254 4.72 5.99 15.02
CA PHE A 254 5.98 6.04 15.75
C PHE A 254 5.81 6.38 17.24
N GLU A 255 4.73 7.05 17.64
CA GLU A 255 4.38 7.15 19.07
C GLU A 255 4.01 5.78 19.64
N ALA A 256 3.20 4.99 18.94
CA ALA A 256 2.91 3.63 19.37
C ALA A 256 4.19 2.77 19.49
N VAL A 257 5.12 2.89 18.53
CA VAL A 257 6.44 2.24 18.58
C VAL A 257 7.22 2.71 19.81
N ARG A 258 7.31 4.02 20.04
CA ARG A 258 7.99 4.58 21.22
C ARG A 258 7.47 4.00 22.53
N GLN A 259 6.14 3.99 22.70
CA GLN A 259 5.53 3.46 23.92
C GLN A 259 5.77 1.95 24.10
N ARG A 260 5.73 1.17 23.03
CA ARG A 260 5.92 -0.28 23.04
C ARG A 260 7.36 -0.68 23.32
N THR A 261 8.35 0.11 22.82
CA THR A 261 9.77 -0.16 23.01
C THR A 261 10.32 0.34 24.35
N MET A 262 9.71 1.34 24.99
CA MET A 262 10.16 1.87 26.27
C MET A 262 9.68 1.06 27.49
N LYS A 263 8.77 0.11 27.30
CA LYS A 263 8.28 -0.79 28.39
C LYS A 263 9.12 -2.06 28.55
N THR A 264 10.16 -2.23 27.73
CA THR A 264 11.16 -3.29 27.89
C THR A 264 12.35 -2.76 28.66
#